data_e7f7df1e652aac5418576d0a28ae3494
#
_entry.id   e7f7df1e652aac5418576d0a28ae3494
#
_cell.length_a   1.000
_cell.length_b   1.000
_cell.length_c   1.000
_cell.angle_alpha   90.00
_cell.angle_beta   90.00
_cell.angle_gamma   90.00
#
_symmetry.space_group_name_H-M   'P 1'
#
loop_
_entity.id
_entity.type
_entity.pdbx_description
1 polymer ?
#
loop_
_entity_poly.entity_id
_entity_poly.type
_entity_poly.pdbx_seq_one_letter_code
_entity_poly.pdbx_strand_id
1 'polypeptide(L)'
;MTQRDVYIAKMKVQLEELNTAIEGWEKKAHDAKLEARQAYREELNKLQDQSKAASSKLDELKAAGTESWDKMVAEMDKVRDAFSHSFKYFKSQL
;
A
#
# COMPACT_ATOMS: atom_id res chain seq x y z
N MET A 1 -18.64 8.15 15.85
CA MET A 1 -17.90 7.27 14.95
C MET A 1 -17.79 5.88 15.54
N THR A 2 -18.05 4.87 14.77
CA THR A 2 -17.86 3.47 15.17
C THR A 2 -16.38 3.10 15.05
N GLN A 3 -15.97 2.03 15.74
CA GLN A 3 -14.61 1.48 15.61
C GLN A 3 -14.31 1.13 14.14
N ARG A 4 -15.32 0.66 13.42
CA ARG A 4 -15.23 0.34 12.00
C ARG A 4 -14.83 1.58 11.18
N ASP A 5 -15.53 2.69 11.38
CA ASP A 5 -15.28 3.94 10.67
C ASP A 5 -13.87 4.48 10.96
N VAL A 6 -13.45 4.39 12.22
CA VAL A 6 -12.10 4.81 12.64
C VAL A 6 -11.03 3.96 11.95
N TYR A 7 -11.22 2.65 11.91
CA TYR A 7 -10.29 1.72 11.28
C TYR A 7 -10.15 2.01 9.79
N ILE A 8 -11.27 2.17 9.09
CA ILE A 8 -11.28 2.45 7.64
C ILE A 8 -10.58 3.77 7.35
N ALA A 9 -10.88 4.83 8.10
CA ALA A 9 -10.25 6.13 7.94
C ALA A 9 -8.73 6.07 8.17
N LYS A 10 -8.30 5.34 9.18
CA LYS A 10 -6.88 5.15 9.50
C LYS A 10 -6.16 4.42 8.37
N MET A 11 -6.73 3.34 7.85
CA MET A 11 -6.15 2.59 6.74
C MET A 11 -6.06 3.45 5.47
N LYS A 12 -7.09 4.22 5.18
CA LYS A 12 -7.11 5.11 4.03
C LYS A 12 -5.96 6.11 4.08
N VAL A 13 -5.74 6.74 5.24
CA VAL A 13 -4.66 7.70 5.44
C VAL A 13 -3.30 7.04 5.25
N GLN A 14 -3.09 5.85 5.85
CA GLN A 14 -1.83 5.12 5.72
C GLN A 14 -1.53 4.75 4.26
N LEU A 15 -2.53 4.28 3.52
CA LEU A 15 -2.36 3.93 2.11
C LEU A 15 -2.09 5.17 1.25
N GLU A 16 -2.74 6.28 1.53
CA GLU A 16 -2.48 7.54 0.82
C GLU A 16 -1.06 8.04 1.04
N GLU A 17 -0.55 7.96 2.27
CA GLU A 17 0.84 8.34 2.58
C GLU A 17 1.84 7.48 1.82
N LEU A 18 1.63 6.17 1.79
CA LEU A 18 2.48 5.25 1.06
C LEU A 18 2.43 5.53 -0.46
N ASN A 19 1.25 5.78 -1.00
CA ASN A 19 1.07 6.09 -2.42
C ASN A 19 1.75 7.40 -2.81
N THR A 20 1.66 8.42 -1.97
CA THR A 20 2.31 9.71 -2.20
C THR A 20 3.83 9.54 -2.29
N ALA A 21 4.41 8.73 -1.41
CA ALA A 21 5.84 8.44 -1.43
C ALA A 21 6.24 7.68 -2.71
N ILE A 22 5.42 6.71 -3.12
CA ILE A 22 5.65 5.94 -4.35
C ILE A 22 5.64 6.86 -5.58
N GLU A 23 4.72 7.80 -5.65
CA GLU A 23 4.65 8.78 -6.74
C GLU A 23 5.93 9.63 -6.79
N GLY A 24 6.46 10.03 -5.64
CA GLY A 24 7.73 10.75 -5.56
C GLY A 24 8.90 9.93 -6.09
N TRP A 25 8.90 8.63 -5.81
CA TRP A 25 9.93 7.72 -6.31
C TRP A 25 9.82 7.46 -7.81
N GLU A 26 8.61 7.47 -8.37
CA GLU A 26 8.41 7.36 -9.82
C GLU A 26 9.08 8.51 -10.56
N LYS A 27 8.99 9.72 -10.02
CA LYS A 27 9.65 10.89 -10.59
C LYS A 27 11.16 10.74 -10.56
N LYS A 28 11.71 10.24 -9.44
CA LYS A 28 13.15 9.96 -9.30
C LYS A 28 13.62 8.89 -10.29
N ALA A 29 12.81 7.86 -10.51
CA ALA A 29 13.14 6.79 -11.45
C ALA A 29 13.26 7.34 -12.87
N HIS A 30 12.49 8.36 -13.22
CA HIS A 30 12.52 8.98 -14.55
C HIS A 30 13.87 9.67 -14.82
N ASP A 31 14.52 10.19 -13.75
CA ASP A 31 15.77 10.92 -13.86
C ASP A 31 17.01 10.04 -13.64
N ALA A 32 16.82 8.76 -13.28
CA ALA A 32 17.91 7.84 -13.00
C ALA A 32 18.58 7.33 -14.28
N LYS A 33 19.82 6.87 -14.15
CA LYS A 33 20.54 6.20 -15.25
C LYS A 33 19.79 4.95 -15.69
N LEU A 34 19.89 4.61 -16.98
CA LEU A 34 19.09 3.55 -17.58
C LEU A 34 19.12 2.22 -16.84
N GLU A 35 20.31 1.76 -16.43
CA GLU A 35 20.48 0.48 -15.70
C GLU A 35 19.82 0.52 -14.32
N ALA A 36 20.07 1.59 -13.57
CA ALA A 36 19.46 1.81 -12.26
C ALA A 36 17.95 1.99 -12.37
N ARG A 37 17.49 2.61 -13.47
CA ARG A 37 16.07 2.84 -13.75
C ARG A 37 15.31 1.52 -13.88
N GLN A 38 15.90 0.53 -14.54
CA GLN A 38 15.25 -0.75 -14.78
C GLN A 38 14.96 -1.51 -13.48
N ALA A 39 15.98 -1.66 -12.63
CA ALA A 39 15.83 -2.31 -11.32
C ALA A 39 14.88 -1.52 -10.43
N TYR A 40 14.97 -0.20 -10.45
CA TYR A 40 14.14 0.70 -9.67
C TYR A 40 12.65 0.56 -10.06
N ARG A 41 12.38 0.50 -11.37
CA ARG A 41 11.01 0.34 -11.88
C ARG A 41 10.38 -1.00 -11.52
N GLU A 42 11.16 -2.07 -11.53
CA GLU A 42 10.66 -3.39 -11.15
C GLU A 42 10.16 -3.39 -9.70
N GLU A 43 10.93 -2.78 -8.80
CA GLU A 43 10.54 -2.66 -7.39
C GLU A 43 9.34 -1.72 -7.21
N LEU A 44 9.30 -0.63 -7.97
CA LEU A 44 8.14 0.28 -7.94
C LEU A 44 6.88 -0.40 -8.44
N ASN A 45 6.98 -1.23 -9.49
CA ASN A 45 5.83 -1.97 -10.00
C ASN A 45 5.28 -2.93 -8.95
N LYS A 46 6.15 -3.59 -8.18
CA LYS A 46 5.72 -4.45 -7.08
C LYS A 46 4.97 -3.65 -6.01
N LEU A 47 5.50 -2.48 -5.65
CA LEU A 47 4.85 -1.60 -4.68
C LEU A 47 3.50 -1.10 -5.17
N GLN A 48 3.40 -0.76 -6.45
CA GLN A 48 2.15 -0.33 -7.07
C GLN A 48 1.12 -1.45 -7.06
N ASP A 49 1.53 -2.68 -7.35
CA ASP A 49 0.64 -3.84 -7.30
C ASP A 49 0.14 -4.10 -5.89
N GLN A 50 1.02 -3.98 -4.90
CA GLN A 50 0.65 -4.11 -3.48
C GLN A 50 -0.29 -2.98 -3.06
N SER A 51 -0.07 -1.77 -3.55
CA SER A 51 -0.95 -0.63 -3.30
C SER A 51 -2.36 -0.89 -3.84
N LYS A 52 -2.47 -1.41 -5.06
CA LYS A 52 -3.75 -1.77 -5.67
C LYS A 52 -4.45 -2.86 -4.89
N ALA A 53 -3.72 -3.90 -4.47
CA ALA A 53 -4.26 -4.99 -3.67
C ALA A 53 -4.77 -4.47 -2.33
N ALA A 54 -4.02 -3.58 -1.68
CA ALA A 54 -4.43 -2.99 -0.41
C ALA A 54 -5.68 -2.12 -0.57
N SER A 55 -5.75 -1.32 -1.62
CA SER A 55 -6.92 -0.48 -1.92
C SER A 55 -8.16 -1.32 -2.20
N SER A 56 -8.01 -2.39 -2.98
CA SER A 56 -9.11 -3.32 -3.27
C SER A 56 -9.60 -3.99 -1.99
N LYS A 57 -8.68 -4.38 -1.11
CA LYS A 57 -9.03 -5.01 0.16
C LYS A 57 -9.78 -4.03 1.07
N LEU A 58 -9.37 -2.76 1.06
CA LEU A 58 -10.05 -1.73 1.83
C LEU A 58 -11.47 -1.51 1.32
N ASP A 59 -11.68 -1.52 0.00
CA ASP A 59 -13.01 -1.40 -0.60
C ASP A 59 -13.89 -2.58 -0.23
N GLU A 60 -13.35 -3.81 -0.24
CA GLU A 60 -14.07 -4.99 0.22
C GLU A 60 -14.47 -4.84 1.69
N LEU A 61 -13.56 -4.32 2.51
CA LEU A 61 -13.79 -4.09 3.92
C LEU A 61 -14.93 -3.11 4.17
N LYS A 62 -14.99 -2.04 3.38
CA LYS A 62 -16.08 -1.06 3.47
C LYS A 62 -17.44 -1.68 3.18
N ALA A 63 -17.49 -2.64 2.29
CA ALA A 63 -18.70 -3.34 1.89
C ALA A 63 -19.03 -4.55 2.77
N ALA A 64 -18.11 -4.96 3.66
CA ALA A 64 -18.26 -6.15 4.48
C ALA A 64 -19.38 -5.97 5.52
N GLY A 65 -20.14 -7.05 5.74
CA GLY A 65 -21.12 -7.13 6.80
C GLY A 65 -20.47 -7.36 8.15
N THR A 66 -21.26 -7.23 9.22
CA THR A 66 -20.79 -7.37 10.59
C THR A 66 -20.18 -8.76 10.85
N GLU A 67 -20.75 -9.80 10.25
CA GLU A 67 -20.31 -11.19 10.47
C GLU A 67 -18.91 -11.47 9.93
N SER A 68 -18.52 -10.82 8.85
CA SER A 68 -17.20 -11.02 8.22
C SER A 68 -16.18 -9.97 8.62
N TRP A 69 -16.56 -9.01 9.44
CA TRP A 69 -15.71 -7.85 9.78
C TRP A 69 -14.35 -8.25 10.35
N ASP A 70 -14.34 -9.09 11.39
CA ASP A 70 -13.09 -9.49 12.06
C ASP A 70 -12.14 -10.22 11.13
N LYS A 71 -12.69 -11.10 10.28
CA LYS A 71 -11.90 -11.81 9.28
C LYS A 71 -11.30 -10.86 8.25
N MET A 72 -12.10 -9.91 7.78
CA MET A 72 -11.67 -8.93 6.80
C MET A 72 -10.61 -7.98 7.35
N VAL A 73 -10.73 -7.60 8.63
CA VAL A 73 -9.71 -6.79 9.30
C VAL A 73 -8.38 -7.55 9.38
N ALA A 74 -8.41 -8.83 9.73
CA ALA A 74 -7.20 -9.65 9.78
C ALA A 74 -6.54 -9.75 8.41
N GLU A 75 -7.32 -9.92 7.34
CA GLU A 75 -6.82 -9.97 5.96
C GLU A 75 -6.23 -8.61 5.54
N MET A 76 -6.90 -7.51 5.87
CA MET A 76 -6.42 -6.16 5.57
C MET A 76 -5.10 -5.87 6.27
N ASP A 77 -4.98 -6.25 7.55
CA ASP A 77 -3.76 -6.05 8.32
C ASP A 77 -2.58 -6.80 7.68
N LYS A 78 -2.80 -8.01 7.18
CA LYS A 78 -1.76 -8.78 6.49
C LYS A 78 -1.32 -8.10 5.20
N VAL A 79 -2.26 -7.61 4.41
CA VAL A 79 -1.97 -6.93 3.14
C VAL A 79 -1.22 -5.62 3.42
N ARG A 80 -1.68 -4.85 4.40
CA ARG A 80 -1.02 -3.61 4.80
C ARG A 80 0.39 -3.86 5.30
N ASP A 81 0.59 -4.87 6.14
CA ASP A 81 1.90 -5.19 6.70
C ASP A 81 2.87 -5.62 5.61
N ALA A 82 2.43 -6.43 4.66
CA ALA A 82 3.24 -6.84 3.52
C ALA A 82 3.65 -5.62 2.68
N PHE A 83 2.71 -4.73 2.41
CA PHE A 83 2.96 -3.50 1.66
C PHE A 83 3.94 -2.59 2.42
N SER A 84 3.70 -2.37 3.69
CA SER A 84 4.57 -1.55 4.54
C SER A 84 5.99 -2.11 4.62
N HIS A 85 6.12 -3.43 4.72
CA HIS A 85 7.42 -4.11 4.75
C HIS A 85 8.18 -3.91 3.44
N SER A 86 7.53 -4.13 2.31
CA SER A 86 8.11 -3.92 1.00
C SER A 86 8.49 -2.46 0.77
N PHE A 87 7.65 -1.54 1.23
CA PHE A 87 7.89 -0.11 1.18
C PHE A 87 9.16 0.27 1.94
N LYS A 88 9.30 -0.21 3.17
CA LYS A 88 10.49 0.06 4.01
C LYS A 88 11.74 -0.54 3.41
N TYR A 89 11.64 -1.74 2.85
CA TYR A 89 12.76 -2.39 2.17
C TYR A 89 13.23 -1.54 0.99
N PHE A 90 12.31 -1.13 0.14
CA PHE A 90 12.63 -0.28 -1.00
C PHE A 90 13.28 1.03 -0.57
N LYS A 91 12.71 1.68 0.45
CA LYS A 91 13.24 2.92 1.00
C LYS A 91 14.68 2.75 1.49
N SER A 92 15.00 1.60 2.10
CA SER A 92 16.35 1.33 2.62
C SER A 92 17.37 1.14 1.49
N GLN A 93 16.94 0.79 0.28
CA GLN A 93 17.81 0.62 -0.88
C GLN A 93 18.11 1.93 -1.62
N LEU A 94 17.39 2.98 -1.27
CA LEU A 94 17.65 4.31 -1.82
C LEU A 94 18.81 4.95 -1.06
#